data_6328509f307881bef89dff6ac7594417
#
_entry.id   6328509f307881bef89dff6ac7594417
#
_cell.length_a   1.000
_cell.length_b   1.000
_cell.length_c   1.000
_cell.angle_alpha   90.00
_cell.angle_beta   90.00
_cell.angle_gamma   90.00
#
_symmetry.space_group_name_H-M   'P 1'
#
loop_
_entity.id
_entity.type
_entity.pdbx_description
1 polymer ?
#
loop_
_entity_poly.entity_id
_entity_poly.type
_entity_poly.pdbx_seq_one_letter_code
_entity_poly.pdbx_strand_id
1 'polypeptide(L)'
;MPSTTLSPSTHHFIEFDDDRRWTHCRLNIYPDGGVARFRVYGQPATDWTSKDSDALYEVSALANGGRIVGFNDAHFGVPFRLVMPGRGVNMGDGWETRRRREPGYDWVVVELGHPVIVEKIEVDTAHFKGNYPDRVSIQAANV
;
A
#
# COMPACT_ATOMS: atom_id res chain seq x y z
N MET A 1 -1.17 26.77 2.52
CA MET A 1 -0.25 27.14 1.41
C MET A 1 -0.84 28.26 0.58
N PRO A 2 -0.02 29.19 0.08
CA PRO A 2 -0.47 30.15 -0.93
C PRO A 2 -0.85 29.44 -2.24
N SER A 3 -1.59 30.11 -3.11
CA SER A 3 -1.86 29.61 -4.46
C SER A 3 -0.59 29.64 -5.31
N THR A 4 -0.46 28.63 -6.19
CA THR A 4 0.67 28.49 -7.11
C THR A 4 0.17 28.47 -8.54
N THR A 5 0.80 29.20 -9.44
CA THR A 5 0.45 29.20 -10.87
C THR A 5 0.88 27.87 -11.51
N LEU A 6 0.00 27.31 -12.33
CA LEU A 6 0.23 26.06 -13.05
C LEU A 6 0.42 26.32 -14.55
N SER A 7 1.16 25.44 -15.21
CA SER A 7 1.35 25.42 -16.66
C SER A 7 0.62 24.21 -17.28
N PRO A 8 0.20 24.28 -18.55
CA PRO A 8 -0.47 23.15 -19.21
C PRO A 8 0.51 21.99 -19.43
N SER A 9 -0.02 20.76 -19.43
CA SER A 9 0.73 19.51 -19.69
C SER A 9 2.02 19.36 -18.87
N THR A 10 2.03 19.81 -17.63
CA THR A 10 3.23 19.88 -16.79
C THR A 10 2.99 19.15 -15.46
N HIS A 11 4.05 18.52 -14.95
CA HIS A 11 4.11 18.05 -13.57
C HIS A 11 4.63 19.18 -12.68
N HIS A 12 3.87 19.57 -11.69
CA HIS A 12 4.26 20.55 -10.68
C HIS A 12 4.56 19.84 -9.38
N PHE A 13 5.78 20.00 -8.89
CA PHE A 13 6.21 19.51 -7.57
C PHE A 13 6.26 20.70 -6.63
N ILE A 14 5.51 20.61 -5.54
CA ILE A 14 5.38 21.68 -4.56
C ILE A 14 5.88 21.13 -3.24
N GLU A 15 6.95 21.70 -2.72
CA GLU A 15 7.47 21.36 -1.41
C GLU A 15 6.56 21.90 -0.32
N PHE A 16 6.40 21.10 0.71
CA PHE A 16 5.55 21.40 1.84
C PHE A 16 6.38 21.22 3.12
N ASP A 17 6.86 22.33 3.65
CA ASP A 17 7.66 22.37 4.87
C ASP A 17 6.74 22.57 6.09
N ASP A 18 6.21 21.44 6.60
CA ASP A 18 5.33 21.43 7.76
C ASP A 18 5.43 20.04 8.42
N ASP A 19 5.91 19.96 9.62
CA ASP A 19 6.15 18.73 10.39
C ASP A 19 4.92 18.21 11.15
N ARG A 20 3.80 18.93 11.08
CA ARG A 20 2.54 18.50 11.73
C ARG A 20 1.97 17.27 11.03
N ARG A 21 1.24 16.47 11.78
CA ARG A 21 0.50 15.31 11.26
C ARG A 21 -0.83 15.74 10.66
N TRP A 22 -1.05 15.36 9.42
CA TRP A 22 -2.27 15.69 8.68
C TRP A 22 -3.01 14.44 8.26
N THR A 23 -4.32 14.44 8.39
CA THR A 23 -5.19 13.33 7.98
C THR A 23 -5.90 13.60 6.65
N HIS A 24 -6.03 14.86 6.25
CA HIS A 24 -6.75 15.25 5.04
C HIS A 24 -6.05 16.41 4.34
N CYS A 25 -6.05 16.35 3.01
CA CYS A 25 -5.64 17.45 2.15
C CYS A 25 -6.79 17.86 1.23
N ARG A 26 -6.97 19.15 1.01
CA ARG A 26 -7.95 19.68 0.07
C ARG A 26 -7.24 20.44 -1.04
N LEU A 27 -7.47 20.05 -2.28
CA LEU A 27 -7.04 20.78 -3.45
C LEU A 27 -8.10 21.82 -3.82
N ASN A 28 -7.72 23.10 -3.90
CA ASN A 28 -8.54 24.15 -4.47
C ASN A 28 -7.98 24.52 -5.84
N ILE A 29 -8.81 24.61 -6.86
CA ILE A 29 -8.44 25.02 -8.20
C ILE A 29 -9.11 26.35 -8.55
N TYR A 30 -8.46 27.21 -9.32
CA TYR A 30 -8.93 28.57 -9.60
C TYR A 30 -8.73 28.90 -11.07
N PRO A 31 -9.77 29.40 -11.78
CA PRO A 31 -11.18 29.42 -11.35
C PRO A 31 -11.82 28.04 -11.40
N ASP A 32 -11.44 27.22 -12.37
CA ASP A 32 -11.89 25.85 -12.63
C ASP A 32 -10.87 25.14 -13.54
N GLY A 33 -11.14 23.92 -14.00
CA GLY A 33 -10.34 23.18 -14.96
C GLY A 33 -10.08 21.73 -14.57
N GLY A 34 -9.24 21.04 -15.36
CA GLY A 34 -8.89 19.64 -15.19
C GLY A 34 -7.54 19.45 -14.51
N VAL A 35 -7.48 18.54 -13.57
CA VAL A 35 -6.26 18.06 -12.94
C VAL A 35 -6.15 16.55 -13.16
N ALA A 36 -5.13 16.13 -13.89
CA ALA A 36 -4.98 14.71 -14.23
C ALA A 36 -4.66 13.84 -13.02
N ARG A 37 -3.87 14.34 -12.08
CA ARG A 37 -3.49 13.64 -10.84
C ARG A 37 -3.20 14.63 -9.73
N PHE A 38 -3.61 14.27 -8.51
CA PHE A 38 -3.18 14.91 -7.28
C PHE A 38 -2.53 13.85 -6.39
N ARG A 39 -1.28 14.05 -6.01
CA ARG A 39 -0.53 13.11 -5.20
C ARG A 39 0.09 13.84 -4.03
N VAL A 40 -0.04 13.26 -2.85
CA VAL A 40 0.57 13.75 -1.60
C VAL A 40 1.60 12.71 -1.17
N TYR A 41 2.83 13.15 -0.99
CA TYR A 41 3.94 12.32 -0.54
C TYR A 41 4.28 12.67 0.90
N GLY A 42 4.47 11.67 1.74
CA GLY A 42 4.83 11.82 3.15
C GLY A 42 5.11 10.48 3.80
N GLN A 43 5.53 10.50 5.04
CA GLN A 43 5.71 9.29 5.83
C GLN A 43 4.44 9.02 6.64
N PRO A 44 3.88 7.79 6.61
CA PRO A 44 2.78 7.43 7.49
C PRO A 44 3.17 7.60 8.96
N ALA A 45 2.34 8.29 9.72
CA ALA A 45 2.59 8.58 11.13
C ALA A 45 1.43 8.06 11.99
N THR A 46 1.31 6.73 12.09
CA THR A 46 0.31 6.08 12.94
C THR A 46 0.67 6.28 14.41
N ASP A 47 -0.28 6.77 15.19
CA ASP A 47 -0.13 6.87 16.64
C ASP A 47 -0.56 5.55 17.30
N TRP A 48 0.42 4.70 17.59
CA TRP A 48 0.20 3.42 18.24
C TRP A 48 -0.09 3.56 19.75
N THR A 49 0.28 4.69 20.36
CA THR A 49 0.07 4.90 21.80
C THR A 49 -1.41 5.13 22.14
N SER A 50 -2.21 5.59 21.20
CA SER A 50 -3.64 5.80 21.34
C SER A 50 -4.49 4.57 20.99
N LYS A 51 -3.85 3.46 20.57
CA LYS A 51 -4.52 2.23 20.17
C LYS A 51 -4.85 1.37 21.39
N ASP A 52 -6.00 0.70 21.33
CA ASP A 52 -6.38 -0.30 22.32
C ASP A 52 -5.42 -1.50 22.27
N SER A 53 -4.78 -1.83 23.38
CA SER A 53 -3.81 -2.92 23.49
C SER A 53 -4.44 -4.31 23.29
N ASP A 54 -5.75 -4.43 23.51
CA ASP A 54 -6.47 -5.70 23.43
C ASP A 54 -7.12 -5.91 22.06
N ALA A 55 -7.04 -4.93 21.18
CA ALA A 55 -7.58 -5.02 19.83
C ALA A 55 -6.55 -5.53 18.82
N LEU A 56 -7.01 -6.34 17.86
CA LEU A 56 -6.18 -6.76 16.72
C LEU A 56 -6.15 -5.67 15.65
N TYR A 57 -4.97 -5.33 15.19
CA TYR A 57 -4.75 -4.37 14.12
C TYR A 57 -4.06 -5.03 12.93
N GLU A 58 -4.47 -4.67 11.73
CA GLU A 58 -3.79 -5.07 10.50
C GLU A 58 -2.51 -4.23 10.33
N VAL A 59 -1.40 -4.70 10.89
CA VAL A 59 -0.11 -3.99 10.86
C VAL A 59 0.60 -4.06 9.50
N SER A 60 0.15 -4.93 8.60
CA SER A 60 0.60 -4.96 7.21
C SER A 60 -0.05 -3.89 6.34
N ALA A 61 -1.19 -3.35 6.76
CA ALA A 61 -1.93 -2.37 5.97
C ALA A 61 -1.14 -1.08 5.73
N LEU A 62 -1.22 -0.56 4.51
CA LEU A 62 -0.63 0.72 4.13
C LEU A 62 -1.09 1.87 5.06
N ALA A 63 -2.38 1.86 5.46
CA ALA A 63 -2.95 2.84 6.38
C ALA A 63 -2.32 2.82 7.79
N ASN A 64 -1.72 1.70 8.17
CA ASN A 64 -1.03 1.51 9.44
C ASN A 64 0.50 1.53 9.32
N GLY A 65 1.02 1.97 8.17
CA GLY A 65 2.46 2.10 7.93
C GLY A 65 3.12 0.86 7.32
N GLY A 66 2.35 -0.20 7.04
CA GLY A 66 2.85 -1.37 6.33
C GLY A 66 3.26 -1.05 4.90
N ARG A 67 4.29 -1.70 4.38
CA ARG A 67 4.75 -1.48 3.00
C ARG A 67 5.43 -2.70 2.40
N ILE A 68 5.41 -2.78 1.08
CA ILE A 68 6.17 -3.78 0.34
C ILE A 68 7.61 -3.29 0.19
N VAL A 69 8.56 -4.09 0.67
CA VAL A 69 9.99 -3.78 0.60
C VAL A 69 10.78 -4.68 -0.35
N GLY A 70 10.19 -5.78 -0.81
CA GLY A 70 10.82 -6.65 -1.79
C GLY A 70 9.85 -7.68 -2.37
N PHE A 71 10.11 -8.11 -3.59
CA PHE A 71 9.41 -9.20 -4.27
C PHE A 71 10.26 -9.68 -5.46
N ASN A 72 10.00 -10.88 -5.97
CA ASN A 72 10.75 -11.40 -7.11
C ASN A 72 10.04 -11.25 -8.45
N ASP A 73 8.72 -11.22 -8.49
CA ASP A 73 7.95 -11.10 -9.73
C ASP A 73 6.62 -10.37 -9.53
N ALA A 74 6.22 -9.61 -10.56
CA ALA A 74 4.92 -8.93 -10.62
C ALA A 74 4.54 -8.77 -12.11
N HIS A 75 3.70 -9.66 -12.60
CA HIS A 75 3.39 -9.73 -14.03
C HIS A 75 2.09 -9.03 -14.41
N PHE A 76 0.98 -9.37 -13.76
CA PHE A 76 -0.34 -8.79 -14.03
C PHE A 76 -0.85 -7.85 -12.94
N GLY A 77 -0.26 -7.88 -11.77
CA GLY A 77 -0.60 -7.03 -10.65
C GLY A 77 0.63 -6.67 -9.86
N VAL A 78 0.54 -5.62 -9.09
CA VAL A 78 1.67 -5.10 -8.33
C VAL A 78 1.52 -5.46 -6.85
N PRO A 79 2.60 -5.88 -6.16
CA PRO A 79 2.51 -6.41 -4.81
C PRO A 79 1.93 -5.45 -3.78
N PHE A 80 2.05 -4.14 -3.96
CA PHE A 80 1.48 -3.18 -3.00
C PHE A 80 -0.05 -3.30 -2.85
N ARG A 81 -0.73 -3.94 -3.80
CA ARG A 81 -2.17 -4.25 -3.71
C ARG A 81 -2.50 -5.15 -2.52
N LEU A 82 -1.55 -6.01 -2.09
CA LEU A 82 -1.71 -6.89 -0.94
C LEU A 82 -1.95 -6.17 0.39
N VAL A 83 -1.48 -4.93 0.50
CA VAL A 83 -1.53 -4.12 1.72
C VAL A 83 -2.49 -2.92 1.61
N MET A 84 -3.26 -2.86 0.54
CA MET A 84 -4.31 -1.87 0.33
C MET A 84 -5.52 -2.15 1.23
N PRO A 85 -6.23 -1.11 1.69
CA PRO A 85 -7.43 -1.31 2.51
C PRO A 85 -8.57 -1.93 1.72
N GLY A 86 -9.38 -2.73 2.42
CA GLY A 86 -10.57 -3.38 1.86
C GLY A 86 -10.24 -4.64 1.05
N ARG A 87 -11.26 -5.19 0.40
CA ARG A 87 -11.13 -6.37 -0.48
C ARG A 87 -11.01 -5.92 -1.93
N GLY A 88 -10.25 -6.68 -2.72
CA GLY A 88 -10.17 -6.46 -4.17
C GLY A 88 -11.54 -6.60 -4.85
N VAL A 89 -11.78 -5.81 -5.90
CA VAL A 89 -13.02 -5.86 -6.69
C VAL A 89 -12.90 -6.82 -7.89
N ASN A 90 -11.69 -7.15 -8.30
CA ASN A 90 -11.37 -8.11 -9.36
C ASN A 90 -9.90 -8.56 -9.27
N MET A 91 -9.44 -9.46 -10.15
CA MET A 91 -8.06 -9.94 -10.17
C MET A 91 -7.02 -8.82 -10.34
N GLY A 92 -7.35 -7.74 -11.04
CA GLY A 92 -6.45 -6.61 -11.24
C GLY A 92 -6.12 -5.84 -9.96
N ASP A 93 -6.89 -6.03 -8.89
CA ASP A 93 -6.61 -5.47 -7.57
C ASP A 93 -5.68 -6.35 -6.71
N GLY A 94 -5.25 -7.50 -7.23
CA GLY A 94 -4.35 -8.39 -6.52
C GLY A 94 -2.92 -8.35 -7.04
N TRP A 95 -2.08 -9.15 -6.45
CA TRP A 95 -0.74 -9.45 -6.93
C TRP A 95 -0.76 -10.78 -7.68
N GLU A 96 -0.35 -10.76 -8.95
CA GLU A 96 -0.28 -11.94 -9.79
C GLU A 96 1.08 -12.01 -10.49
N THR A 97 1.78 -13.11 -10.29
CA THR A 97 3.05 -13.43 -10.92
C THR A 97 2.83 -14.14 -12.25
N ARG A 98 3.85 -14.19 -13.08
CA ARG A 98 3.82 -15.01 -14.29
C ARG A 98 3.74 -16.49 -13.96
N ARG A 99 3.20 -17.27 -14.85
CA ARG A 99 3.20 -18.73 -14.71
C ARG A 99 4.63 -19.27 -14.65
N ARG A 100 4.99 -19.85 -13.53
CA ARG A 100 6.27 -20.51 -13.33
C ARG A 100 6.25 -21.90 -13.96
N ARG A 101 7.23 -22.17 -14.83
CA ARG A 101 7.44 -23.49 -15.47
C ARG A 101 8.69 -24.20 -14.96
N GLU A 102 9.42 -23.56 -14.06
CA GLU A 102 10.66 -24.03 -13.47
C GLU A 102 10.47 -24.24 -11.97
N PRO A 103 11.26 -25.12 -11.32
CA PRO A 103 11.24 -25.25 -9.88
C PRO A 103 11.49 -23.92 -9.17
N GLY A 104 10.84 -23.70 -8.04
CA GLY A 104 10.98 -22.49 -7.24
C GLY A 104 9.62 -21.97 -6.74
N TYR A 105 9.63 -20.77 -6.23
CA TYR A 105 8.46 -20.09 -5.69
C TYR A 105 8.57 -18.59 -5.89
N ASP A 106 7.43 -17.91 -5.83
CA ASP A 106 7.40 -16.47 -5.85
C ASP A 106 7.20 -15.97 -4.42
N TRP A 107 7.76 -14.80 -4.12
CA TRP A 107 7.78 -14.26 -2.78
C TRP A 107 7.60 -12.75 -2.77
N VAL A 108 7.08 -12.25 -1.67
CA VAL A 108 6.96 -10.83 -1.33
C VAL A 108 7.39 -10.62 0.11
N VAL A 109 8.05 -9.52 0.39
CA VAL A 109 8.43 -9.10 1.74
C VAL A 109 7.61 -7.86 2.10
N VAL A 110 6.90 -7.97 3.21
CA VAL A 110 6.10 -6.90 3.79
C VAL A 110 6.78 -6.43 5.05
N GLU A 111 7.15 -5.16 5.10
CA GLU A 111 7.52 -4.49 6.34
C GLU A 111 6.26 -4.10 7.09
N LEU A 112 6.18 -4.47 8.37
CA LEU A 112 5.04 -4.12 9.21
C LEU A 112 5.18 -2.70 9.73
N GLY A 113 4.07 -2.00 9.88
CA GLY A 113 4.07 -0.62 10.37
C GLY A 113 4.48 -0.46 11.84
N HIS A 114 4.50 -1.55 12.59
CA HIS A 114 4.94 -1.60 13.98
C HIS A 114 5.37 -3.02 14.36
N PRO A 115 6.39 -3.21 15.23
CA PRO A 115 6.69 -4.51 15.83
C PRO A 115 5.50 -5.06 16.62
N VAL A 116 5.16 -6.31 16.40
CA VAL A 116 3.96 -6.96 16.99
C VAL A 116 4.19 -8.43 17.31
N ILE A 117 3.38 -8.98 18.20
CA ILE A 117 3.14 -10.42 18.28
C ILE A 117 2.06 -10.76 17.26
N VAL A 118 2.40 -11.55 16.25
CA VAL A 118 1.46 -11.93 15.19
C VAL A 118 0.52 -13.00 15.73
N GLU A 119 -0.78 -12.71 15.73
CA GLU A 119 -1.82 -13.63 16.19
C GLU A 119 -2.63 -14.22 15.04
N LYS A 120 -2.77 -13.49 13.95
CA LYS A 120 -3.58 -13.91 12.80
C LYS A 120 -2.96 -13.45 11.49
N ILE A 121 -3.03 -14.30 10.48
CA ILE A 121 -2.65 -13.98 9.10
C ILE A 121 -3.82 -14.34 8.20
N GLU A 122 -4.20 -13.43 7.32
CA GLU A 122 -5.17 -13.66 6.26
C GLU A 122 -4.46 -13.67 4.91
N VAL A 123 -4.70 -14.71 4.11
CA VAL A 123 -4.28 -14.80 2.71
C VAL A 123 -5.53 -14.93 1.87
N ASP A 124 -5.89 -13.88 1.14
CA ASP A 124 -7.11 -13.83 0.35
C ASP A 124 -6.81 -14.12 -1.12
N THR A 125 -7.43 -15.16 -1.67
CA THR A 125 -7.34 -15.51 -3.10
C THR A 125 -8.63 -15.18 -3.85
N ALA A 126 -9.45 -14.28 -3.34
CA ALA A 126 -10.68 -13.86 -4.00
C ALA A 126 -10.42 -13.45 -5.45
N HIS A 127 -11.34 -13.82 -6.34
CA HIS A 127 -11.27 -13.62 -7.79
C HIS A 127 -10.26 -14.50 -8.55
N PHE A 128 -9.24 -15.08 -7.92
CA PHE A 128 -8.26 -15.98 -8.55
C PHE A 128 -8.79 -17.42 -8.60
N LYS A 129 -9.66 -17.72 -9.56
CA LYS A 129 -10.40 -18.98 -9.60
C LYS A 129 -9.61 -20.17 -10.15
N GLY A 130 -8.63 -19.93 -11.01
CA GLY A 130 -7.83 -20.98 -11.65
C GLY A 130 -6.33 -20.72 -11.64
N ASN A 131 -5.91 -19.61 -11.08
CA ASN A 131 -4.54 -19.12 -11.05
C ASN A 131 -4.09 -18.69 -9.64
N TYR A 132 -4.74 -19.21 -8.61
CA TYR A 132 -4.29 -19.05 -7.23
C TYR A 132 -3.11 -20.00 -6.91
N PRO A 133 -2.23 -19.68 -5.95
CA PRO A 133 -1.16 -20.57 -5.54
C PRO A 133 -1.69 -21.80 -4.81
N ASP A 134 -1.09 -22.96 -5.08
CA ASP A 134 -1.46 -24.22 -4.41
C ASP A 134 -1.25 -24.16 -2.89
N ARG A 135 -0.20 -23.46 -2.46
CA ARG A 135 0.16 -23.31 -1.04
C ARG A 135 0.95 -22.05 -0.80
N VAL A 136 0.98 -21.62 0.43
CA VAL A 136 1.84 -20.53 0.91
C VAL A 136 2.66 -20.98 2.13
N SER A 137 3.77 -20.32 2.36
CA SER A 137 4.51 -20.36 3.62
C SER A 137 4.78 -18.95 4.10
N ILE A 138 4.83 -18.76 5.41
CA ILE A 138 5.11 -17.47 6.02
C ILE A 138 6.39 -17.57 6.83
N GLN A 139 7.23 -16.56 6.69
CA GLN A 139 8.43 -16.37 7.48
C GLN A 139 8.39 -14.98 8.10
N ALA A 140 8.89 -14.83 9.31
CA ALA A 140 9.00 -13.54 9.97
C ALA A 140 10.44 -13.35 10.47
N ALA A 141 10.89 -12.12 10.48
CA ALA A 141 12.18 -11.72 11.02
C ALA A 141 12.04 -10.40 11.78
N ASN A 142 12.92 -10.19 12.72
CA ASN A 142 13.15 -8.90 13.36
C ASN A 142 14.49 -8.38 12.84
N VAL A 143 14.46 -7.22 12.17
CA VAL A 143 15.60 -6.65 11.45
C VAL A 143 16.01 -5.32 12.07
#